data_a030e6cdf50e98ecaedce12691afde2b
#
_entry.id   a030e6cdf50e98ecaedce12691afde2b
#
_cell.length_a   1.000
_cell.length_b   1.000
_cell.length_c   1.000
_cell.angle_alpha   90.00
_cell.angle_beta   90.00
_cell.angle_gamma   90.00
#
_symmetry.space_group_name_H-M   'P 1'
#
loop_
_entity.id
_entity.type
_entity.pdbx_description
1 polymer ?
#
loop_
_entity_poly.entity_id
_entity_poly.type
_entity_poly.pdbx_seq_one_letter_code
_entity_poly.pdbx_strand_id
1 'polypeptide(L)'
;AAAGLEQQGFGWENKCGKGHGADTVTSGLEGAWGPAPTAWSTQYLDNLYAFDWVQTKSPAGAIQWVPANGRGAGMVPDAHDPTKRHQPIMFTTDIAIKMDPAYAKISARFRENNEEFRLAFAKAWFKLTHRDMGPRTRYLGADAPQEVLSWQDPVPAVDHELVNAQDIAQLKSRILASGLTVPELVRTAWASAASYRGTDMRGGANGARVRLEPQRGWEVNNPTELEKVLKGLEAIQKEFNSS
;
A
#
# COMPACT_ATOMS: atom_id res chain seq x y z
N ALA A 1 15.69 14.87 16.96
CA ALA A 1 14.99 13.77 16.29
C ALA A 1 13.53 13.62 16.75
N ALA A 2 13.25 13.65 18.06
CA ALA A 2 11.86 13.56 18.57
C ALA A 2 11.01 14.79 18.20
N ALA A 3 11.57 16.00 18.29
CA ALA A 3 10.88 17.22 17.89
C ALA A 3 10.49 17.25 16.40
N GLY A 4 11.33 16.66 15.55
CA GLY A 4 11.03 16.56 14.12
C GLY A 4 9.88 15.60 13.80
N LEU A 5 9.71 14.54 14.57
CA LEU A 5 8.59 13.60 14.42
C LEU A 5 7.27 14.21 14.88
N GLU A 6 7.25 14.95 15.98
CA GLU A 6 6.07 15.69 16.44
C GLU A 6 5.62 16.74 15.41
N GLN A 7 6.56 17.49 14.82
CA GLN A 7 6.26 18.48 13.79
C GLN A 7 5.66 17.85 12.52
N GLN A 8 6.01 16.61 12.24
CA GLN A 8 5.46 15.84 11.12
C GLN A 8 4.15 15.10 11.46
N GLY A 9 3.63 15.25 12.67
CA GLY A 9 2.42 14.55 13.13
C GLY A 9 2.65 13.11 13.56
N PHE A 10 3.91 12.69 13.69
CA PHE A 10 4.27 11.38 14.24
C PHE A 10 4.74 11.53 15.70
N GLY A 11 4.53 10.51 16.50
CA GLY A 11 5.01 10.48 17.87
C GLY A 11 4.32 11.47 18.81
N TRP A 12 3.10 11.88 18.50
CA TRP A 12 2.30 12.71 19.38
C TRP A 12 2.05 11.99 20.70
N GLU A 13 2.37 12.66 21.79
CA GLU A 13 1.91 12.24 23.09
C GLU A 13 0.41 12.51 23.18
N ASN A 14 -0.38 11.49 23.49
CA ASN A 14 -1.81 11.66 23.67
C ASN A 14 -2.10 12.40 25.00
N LYS A 15 -2.50 13.64 24.91
CA LYS A 15 -2.89 14.50 26.03
C LYS A 15 -4.40 14.55 26.23
N CYS A 16 -5.16 13.73 25.51
CA CYS A 16 -6.60 13.69 25.57
C CYS A 16 -7.03 12.73 26.70
N GLY A 17 -7.75 13.24 27.71
CA GLY A 17 -8.28 12.42 28.78
C GLY A 17 -7.23 11.55 29.49
N LYS A 18 -7.45 10.25 29.49
CA LYS A 18 -6.56 9.25 30.11
C LYS A 18 -5.45 8.75 29.17
N GLY A 19 -5.46 9.15 27.89
CA GLY A 19 -4.54 8.68 26.87
C GLY A 19 -4.73 7.21 26.44
N HIS A 20 -5.80 6.55 26.88
CA HIS A 20 -6.12 5.17 26.53
C HIS A 20 -7.64 4.91 26.54
N GLY A 21 -8.08 3.77 26.05
CA GLY A 21 -9.51 3.44 25.90
C GLY A 21 -10.17 4.37 24.85
N ALA A 22 -11.23 5.06 25.22
CA ALA A 22 -11.88 6.07 24.37
C ALA A 22 -10.96 7.27 24.04
N ASP A 23 -9.89 7.45 24.77
CA ASP A 23 -8.91 8.52 24.61
C ASP A 23 -7.63 8.04 23.91
N THR A 24 -7.71 7.10 22.98
CA THR A 24 -6.53 6.46 22.35
C THR A 24 -5.98 7.23 21.15
N VAL A 25 -6.69 8.22 20.63
CA VAL A 25 -6.26 9.00 19.46
C VAL A 25 -5.14 9.95 19.84
N THR A 26 -3.91 9.65 19.41
CA THR A 26 -2.69 10.37 19.81
C THR A 26 -2.67 11.84 19.40
N SER A 27 -3.25 12.20 18.24
CA SER A 27 -3.37 13.61 17.77
C SER A 27 -4.62 14.30 18.29
N GLY A 28 -5.53 13.59 18.96
CA GLY A 28 -6.85 14.08 19.32
C GLY A 28 -7.77 14.37 18.13
N LEU A 29 -7.36 14.01 16.91
CA LEU A 29 -8.20 14.11 15.72
C LEU A 29 -9.17 12.94 15.68
N GLU A 30 -10.45 13.24 15.76
CA GLU A 30 -11.54 12.27 15.60
C GLU A 30 -12.48 12.77 14.51
N GLY A 31 -12.53 12.04 13.39
CA GLY A 31 -13.51 12.31 12.34
C GLY A 31 -14.91 11.91 12.79
N ALA A 32 -15.87 12.78 12.53
CA ALA A 32 -17.29 12.52 12.78
C ALA A 32 -18.05 12.83 11.49
N TRP A 33 -18.02 11.90 10.54
CA TRP A 33 -18.39 12.20 9.15
C TRP A 33 -19.89 12.06 8.86
N GLY A 34 -20.58 11.13 9.51
CA GLY A 34 -21.97 10.84 9.17
C GLY A 34 -22.79 10.21 10.30
N PRO A 35 -24.14 10.27 10.19
CA PRO A 35 -25.06 9.79 11.23
C PRO A 35 -25.16 8.26 11.31
N ALA A 36 -24.77 7.52 10.26
CA ALA A 36 -24.86 6.06 10.19
C ALA A 36 -23.54 5.48 9.68
N PRO A 37 -22.47 5.47 10.48
CA PRO A 37 -21.12 5.09 10.05
C PRO A 37 -20.98 3.62 9.62
N THR A 38 -21.91 2.77 9.98
CA THR A 38 -21.95 1.34 9.62
C THR A 38 -22.73 1.03 8.35
N ALA A 39 -23.35 2.06 7.74
CA ALA A 39 -24.13 1.91 6.51
C ALA A 39 -23.41 2.56 5.34
N TRP A 40 -23.31 1.82 4.22
CA TRP A 40 -22.79 2.40 2.99
C TRP A 40 -23.79 3.38 2.38
N SER A 41 -23.38 4.63 2.19
CA SER A 41 -24.21 5.68 1.59
C SER A 41 -23.35 6.84 1.13
N THR A 42 -23.98 7.89 0.60
CA THR A 42 -23.34 9.16 0.25
C THR A 42 -23.27 10.15 1.42
N GLN A 43 -23.71 9.76 2.62
CA GLN A 43 -23.86 10.68 3.78
C GLN A 43 -22.60 11.48 4.11
N TYR A 44 -21.40 10.92 3.90
CA TYR A 44 -20.15 11.65 4.06
C TYR A 44 -20.07 12.85 3.10
N LEU A 45 -20.33 12.61 1.81
CA LEU A 45 -20.32 13.66 0.79
C LEU A 45 -21.48 14.63 0.99
N ASP A 46 -22.65 14.13 1.38
CA ASP A 46 -23.81 14.98 1.68
C ASP A 46 -23.49 15.97 2.79
N ASN A 47 -22.90 15.51 3.88
CA ASN A 47 -22.50 16.37 5.00
C ASN A 47 -21.38 17.34 4.59
N LEU A 48 -20.37 16.88 3.85
CA LEU A 48 -19.27 17.73 3.38
C LEU A 48 -19.81 18.95 2.58
N TYR A 49 -20.84 18.74 1.76
CA TYR A 49 -21.43 19.79 0.93
C TYR A 49 -22.56 20.57 1.61
N ALA A 50 -23.20 20.02 2.64
CA ALA A 50 -24.33 20.65 3.32
C ALA A 50 -23.95 21.83 4.23
N PHE A 51 -22.69 21.90 4.65
CA PHE A 51 -22.25 22.89 5.63
C PHE A 51 -21.16 23.81 5.08
N ASP A 52 -21.12 25.03 5.63
CA ASP A 52 -19.94 25.86 5.63
C ASP A 52 -19.06 25.44 6.79
N TRP A 53 -17.76 25.31 6.55
CA TRP A 53 -16.82 24.75 7.50
C TRP A 53 -15.91 25.82 8.08
N VAL A 54 -15.73 25.81 9.39
CA VAL A 54 -14.80 26.69 10.12
C VAL A 54 -13.72 25.86 10.79
N GLN A 55 -12.50 26.35 10.71
CA GLN A 55 -11.35 25.70 11.33
C GLN A 55 -11.43 25.80 12.85
N THR A 56 -11.13 24.70 13.52
CA THR A 56 -10.99 24.62 14.98
C THR A 56 -9.83 23.71 15.35
N LYS A 57 -9.64 23.46 16.63
CA LYS A 57 -8.61 22.54 17.11
C LYS A 57 -9.23 21.41 17.90
N SER A 58 -8.65 20.22 17.77
CA SER A 58 -8.93 19.08 18.63
C SER A 58 -8.47 19.35 20.06
N PRO A 59 -8.87 18.52 21.05
CA PRO A 59 -8.38 18.63 22.42
C PRO A 59 -6.85 18.60 22.55
N ALA A 60 -6.16 17.88 21.65
CA ALA A 60 -4.70 17.82 21.61
C ALA A 60 -4.05 18.92 20.75
N GLY A 61 -4.84 19.85 20.18
CA GLY A 61 -4.37 21.01 19.42
C GLY A 61 -4.20 20.80 17.91
N ALA A 62 -4.58 19.64 17.37
CA ALA A 62 -4.53 19.39 15.94
C ALA A 62 -5.67 20.09 15.19
N ILE A 63 -5.42 20.52 13.94
CA ILE A 63 -6.41 21.22 13.12
C ILE A 63 -7.52 20.27 12.69
N GLN A 64 -8.77 20.70 12.93
CA GLN A 64 -9.99 20.06 12.43
C GLN A 64 -11.01 21.11 12.01
N TRP A 65 -12.12 20.71 11.41
CA TRP A 65 -13.13 21.56 10.85
C TRP A 65 -14.51 21.15 11.34
N VAL A 66 -15.32 22.13 11.74
CA VAL A 66 -16.69 21.91 12.19
C VAL A 66 -17.66 22.78 11.40
N PRO A 67 -18.96 22.45 11.35
CA PRO A 67 -19.96 23.32 10.73
C PRO A 67 -20.01 24.70 11.38
N ALA A 68 -20.10 25.73 10.56
CA ALA A 68 -20.28 27.08 11.03
C ALA A 68 -21.60 27.23 11.83
N ASN A 69 -21.59 28.13 12.79
CA ASN A 69 -22.77 28.50 13.59
C ASN A 69 -23.42 27.34 14.37
N GLY A 70 -22.63 26.32 14.76
CA GLY A 70 -23.11 25.20 15.56
C GLY A 70 -24.09 24.26 14.84
N ARG A 71 -24.19 24.36 13.52
CA ARG A 71 -25.05 23.45 12.71
C ARG A 71 -24.61 22.00 12.85
N GLY A 72 -25.57 21.08 12.71
CA GLY A 72 -25.31 19.65 12.79
C GLY A 72 -25.07 19.13 14.21
N ALA A 73 -25.38 19.88 15.25
CA ALA A 73 -25.27 19.43 16.64
C ALA A 73 -26.03 18.12 16.86
N GLY A 74 -25.40 17.15 17.53
CA GLY A 74 -26.01 15.85 17.81
C GLY A 74 -26.26 14.95 16.58
N MET A 75 -25.64 15.22 15.44
CA MET A 75 -25.88 14.47 14.20
C MET A 75 -25.14 13.13 14.19
N VAL A 76 -23.89 13.10 14.67
CA VAL A 76 -23.00 11.93 14.53
C VAL A 76 -22.90 11.18 15.88
N PRO A 77 -23.11 9.85 15.89
CA PRO A 77 -22.94 9.07 17.12
C PRO A 77 -21.47 9.05 17.56
N ASP A 78 -21.24 9.00 18.86
CA ASP A 78 -19.91 8.75 19.42
C ASP A 78 -19.46 7.30 19.15
N ALA A 79 -18.18 7.10 18.91
CA ALA A 79 -17.63 5.78 18.60
C ALA A 79 -17.59 4.82 19.80
N HIS A 80 -17.56 5.35 21.02
CA HIS A 80 -17.36 4.58 22.26
C HIS A 80 -18.55 4.63 23.21
N ASP A 81 -19.36 5.70 23.15
CA ASP A 81 -20.48 5.92 24.05
C ASP A 81 -21.78 6.12 23.25
N PRO A 82 -22.66 5.12 23.19
CA PRO A 82 -23.88 5.20 22.40
C PRO A 82 -24.86 6.29 22.86
N THR A 83 -24.69 6.83 24.06
CA THR A 83 -25.52 7.90 24.60
C THR A 83 -25.07 9.30 24.15
N LYS A 84 -23.86 9.42 23.63
CA LYS A 84 -23.28 10.69 23.16
C LYS A 84 -23.40 10.85 21.67
N ARG A 85 -23.48 12.10 21.25
CA ARG A 85 -23.52 12.48 19.84
C ARG A 85 -22.73 13.77 19.66
N HIS A 86 -22.13 13.90 18.47
CA HIS A 86 -21.31 15.03 18.08
C HIS A 86 -21.89 15.78 16.89
N GLN A 87 -21.45 17.01 16.69
CA GLN A 87 -21.56 17.64 15.39
C GLN A 87 -20.59 16.99 14.40
N PRO A 88 -20.80 17.11 13.08
CA PRO A 88 -19.83 16.64 12.11
C PRO A 88 -18.46 17.28 12.32
N ILE A 89 -17.41 16.47 12.18
CA ILE A 89 -16.01 16.91 12.24
C ILE A 89 -15.30 16.39 10.99
N MET A 90 -14.71 17.32 10.23
CA MET A 90 -13.93 17.03 9.03
C MET A 90 -12.45 17.33 9.24
N PHE A 91 -11.60 16.68 8.49
CA PHE A 91 -10.18 16.96 8.40
C PHE A 91 -9.89 17.96 7.27
N THR A 92 -8.69 18.53 7.27
CA THR A 92 -8.25 19.40 6.16
C THR A 92 -8.28 18.68 4.82
N THR A 93 -7.97 17.38 4.80
CA THR A 93 -8.07 16.54 3.61
C THR A 93 -9.50 16.39 3.09
N ASP A 94 -10.48 16.33 3.99
CA ASP A 94 -11.91 16.28 3.61
C ASP A 94 -12.33 17.61 2.99
N ILE A 95 -11.93 18.72 3.59
CA ILE A 95 -12.22 20.05 3.06
C ILE A 95 -11.59 20.26 1.69
N ALA A 96 -10.39 19.72 1.45
CA ALA A 96 -9.73 19.76 0.16
C ALA A 96 -10.55 19.06 -0.95
N ILE A 97 -11.28 18.00 -0.63
CA ILE A 97 -12.19 17.31 -1.59
C ILE A 97 -13.29 18.26 -2.08
N LYS A 98 -13.78 19.18 -1.22
CA LYS A 98 -14.78 20.17 -1.58
C LYS A 98 -14.19 21.39 -2.28
N MET A 99 -13.00 21.81 -1.88
CA MET A 99 -12.44 23.11 -2.28
C MET A 99 -11.57 23.03 -3.54
N ASP A 100 -10.90 21.91 -3.78
CA ASP A 100 -10.15 21.71 -5.01
C ASP A 100 -11.10 21.40 -6.19
N PRO A 101 -11.05 22.18 -7.30
CA PRO A 101 -12.01 22.02 -8.40
C PRO A 101 -11.99 20.65 -9.07
N ALA A 102 -10.84 19.98 -9.12
CA ALA A 102 -10.72 18.66 -9.72
C ALA A 102 -11.38 17.60 -8.84
N TYR A 103 -11.13 17.64 -7.54
CA TYR A 103 -11.77 16.74 -6.57
C TYR A 103 -13.27 17.05 -6.40
N ALA A 104 -13.65 18.32 -6.36
CA ALA A 104 -15.05 18.72 -6.23
C ALA A 104 -15.93 18.17 -7.36
N LYS A 105 -15.43 18.20 -8.59
CA LYS A 105 -16.12 17.62 -9.75
C LYS A 105 -16.38 16.12 -9.59
N ILE A 106 -15.39 15.38 -9.07
CA ILE A 106 -15.49 13.93 -8.87
C ILE A 106 -16.43 13.62 -7.70
N SER A 107 -16.27 14.29 -6.58
CA SER A 107 -17.06 14.04 -5.37
C SER A 107 -18.53 14.44 -5.54
N ALA A 108 -18.82 15.51 -6.28
CA ALA A 108 -20.19 15.87 -6.65
C ALA A 108 -20.87 14.76 -7.46
N ARG A 109 -20.16 14.23 -8.48
CA ARG A 109 -20.66 13.10 -9.28
C ARG A 109 -20.93 11.86 -8.42
N PHE A 110 -20.04 11.52 -7.50
CA PHE A 110 -20.22 10.39 -6.57
C PHE A 110 -21.38 10.62 -5.58
N ARG A 111 -21.61 11.86 -5.17
CA ARG A 111 -22.75 12.22 -4.34
C ARG A 111 -24.07 11.97 -5.03
N GLU A 112 -24.16 12.24 -6.34
CA GLU A 112 -25.34 12.02 -7.15
C GLU A 112 -25.54 10.56 -7.57
N ASN A 113 -24.44 9.76 -7.60
CA ASN A 113 -24.47 8.38 -8.06
C ASN A 113 -23.78 7.44 -7.06
N ASN A 114 -24.56 6.92 -6.10
CA ASN A 114 -24.06 6.03 -5.05
C ASN A 114 -23.47 4.71 -5.59
N GLU A 115 -24.01 4.16 -6.68
CA GLU A 115 -23.49 2.93 -7.26
C GLU A 115 -22.11 3.14 -7.90
N GLU A 116 -21.93 4.25 -8.60
CA GLU A 116 -20.62 4.63 -9.14
C GLU A 116 -19.60 4.85 -8.02
N PHE A 117 -20.01 5.53 -6.95
CA PHE A 117 -19.15 5.73 -5.77
C PHE A 117 -18.74 4.41 -5.14
N ARG A 118 -19.70 3.52 -4.91
CA ARG A 118 -19.45 2.19 -4.34
C ARG A 118 -18.45 1.38 -5.16
N LEU A 119 -18.64 1.36 -6.49
CA LEU A 119 -17.75 0.64 -7.40
C LEU A 119 -16.35 1.26 -7.43
N ALA A 120 -16.25 2.59 -7.51
CA ALA A 120 -14.97 3.28 -7.50
C ALA A 120 -14.19 3.06 -6.19
N PHE A 121 -14.89 3.09 -5.05
CA PHE A 121 -14.29 2.80 -3.76
C PHE A 121 -13.82 1.35 -3.67
N ALA A 122 -14.64 0.38 -4.09
CA ALA A 122 -14.27 -1.03 -4.09
C ALA A 122 -13.02 -1.30 -4.95
N LYS A 123 -12.93 -0.68 -6.13
CA LYS A 123 -11.75 -0.78 -7.00
C LYS A 123 -10.51 -0.13 -6.39
N ALA A 124 -10.66 1.00 -5.72
CA ALA A 124 -9.55 1.67 -5.03
C ALA A 124 -9.05 0.85 -3.83
N TRP A 125 -9.97 0.30 -3.05
CA TRP A 125 -9.66 -0.60 -1.94
C TRP A 125 -8.96 -1.88 -2.42
N PHE A 126 -9.47 -2.48 -3.49
CA PHE A 126 -8.83 -3.64 -4.12
C PHE A 126 -7.42 -3.33 -4.59
N LYS A 127 -7.20 -2.17 -5.23
CA LYS A 127 -5.85 -1.75 -5.64
C LYS A 127 -4.91 -1.60 -4.44
N LEU A 128 -5.39 -1.03 -3.34
CA LEU A 128 -4.60 -0.86 -2.12
C LEU A 128 -4.20 -2.22 -1.53
N THR A 129 -5.16 -3.12 -1.35
CA THR A 129 -4.94 -4.42 -0.72
C THR A 129 -4.21 -5.41 -1.62
N HIS A 130 -4.35 -5.27 -2.94
CA HIS A 130 -3.65 -6.12 -3.92
C HIS A 130 -2.13 -6.15 -3.72
N ARG A 131 -1.54 -5.09 -3.21
CA ARG A 131 -0.09 -5.02 -2.94
C ARG A 131 0.40 -6.16 -2.04
N ASP A 132 -0.45 -6.67 -1.18
CA ASP A 132 -0.16 -7.71 -0.20
C ASP A 132 -0.80 -9.06 -0.54
N MET A 133 -1.55 -9.16 -1.64
CA MET A 133 -2.32 -10.35 -2.02
C MET A 133 -1.56 -11.32 -2.94
N GLY A 134 -0.44 -10.90 -3.50
CA GLY A 134 0.28 -11.69 -4.50
C GLY A 134 -0.40 -11.71 -5.88
N PRO A 135 0.05 -12.58 -6.78
CA PRO A 135 -0.49 -12.64 -8.13
C PRO A 135 -1.94 -13.13 -8.15
N ARG A 136 -2.68 -12.72 -9.18
CA ARG A 136 -4.09 -13.05 -9.36
C ARG A 136 -4.40 -14.56 -9.30
N THR A 137 -3.49 -15.40 -9.75
CA THR A 137 -3.61 -16.87 -9.69
C THR A 137 -3.78 -17.42 -8.28
N ARG A 138 -3.54 -16.60 -7.27
CA ARG A 138 -3.71 -16.96 -5.85
C ARG A 138 -5.08 -16.59 -5.27
N TYR A 139 -5.90 -15.88 -6.02
CA TYR A 139 -7.24 -15.53 -5.56
C TYR A 139 -8.11 -16.78 -5.52
N LEU A 140 -8.89 -16.91 -4.45
CA LEU A 140 -9.73 -18.06 -4.19
C LEU A 140 -11.20 -17.65 -4.09
N GLY A 141 -12.09 -18.56 -4.47
CA GLY A 141 -13.53 -18.41 -4.31
C GLY A 141 -14.23 -17.78 -5.50
N ALA A 142 -15.56 -17.85 -5.46
CA ALA A 142 -16.43 -17.39 -6.54
C ALA A 142 -16.43 -15.87 -6.72
N ASP A 143 -16.08 -15.14 -5.65
CA ASP A 143 -16.06 -13.68 -5.64
C ASP A 143 -14.76 -13.08 -6.20
N ALA A 144 -13.80 -13.93 -6.62
CA ALA A 144 -12.57 -13.46 -7.25
C ALA A 144 -12.89 -12.67 -8.53
N PRO A 145 -12.44 -11.37 -8.63
CA PRO A 145 -12.75 -10.55 -9.78
C PRO A 145 -12.24 -11.16 -11.08
N GLN A 146 -13.09 -11.22 -12.10
CA GLN A 146 -12.72 -11.72 -13.43
C GLN A 146 -12.01 -10.65 -14.26
N GLU A 147 -12.31 -9.37 -14.01
CA GLU A 147 -11.67 -8.24 -14.66
C GLU A 147 -10.17 -8.19 -14.32
N VAL A 148 -9.32 -8.07 -15.34
CA VAL A 148 -7.89 -7.81 -15.18
C VAL A 148 -7.65 -6.31 -15.29
N LEU A 149 -7.21 -5.71 -14.19
CA LEU A 149 -6.95 -4.29 -14.11
C LEU A 149 -5.48 -3.98 -14.46
N SER A 150 -5.23 -2.83 -15.07
CA SER A 150 -3.90 -2.44 -15.59
C SER A 150 -2.78 -2.42 -14.54
N TRP A 151 -3.14 -2.30 -13.26
CA TRP A 151 -2.21 -2.26 -12.13
C TRP A 151 -1.95 -3.62 -11.47
N GLN A 152 -2.51 -4.72 -11.99
CA GLN A 152 -2.38 -6.05 -11.39
C GLN A 152 -1.12 -6.81 -11.79
N ASP A 153 -0.20 -6.21 -12.53
CA ASP A 153 1.06 -6.81 -12.96
C ASP A 153 0.86 -8.23 -13.55
N PRO A 154 0.09 -8.39 -14.63
CA PRO A 154 -0.16 -9.69 -15.20
C PRO A 154 1.16 -10.34 -15.62
N VAL A 155 1.39 -11.57 -15.19
CA VAL A 155 2.53 -12.37 -15.66
C VAL A 155 2.21 -12.82 -17.09
N PRO A 156 3.04 -12.47 -18.09
CA PRO A 156 2.84 -12.92 -19.44
C PRO A 156 2.82 -14.46 -19.52
N ALA A 157 2.07 -14.99 -20.44
CA ALA A 157 2.18 -16.42 -20.76
C ALA A 157 3.58 -16.75 -21.27
N VAL A 158 4.06 -17.95 -20.97
CA VAL A 158 5.33 -18.44 -21.54
C VAL A 158 5.14 -18.64 -23.04
N ASP A 159 5.98 -18.01 -23.84
CA ASP A 159 5.95 -18.01 -25.30
C ASP A 159 7.18 -18.69 -25.93
N HIS A 160 7.96 -19.38 -25.13
CA HIS A 160 9.18 -20.07 -25.52
C HIS A 160 9.26 -21.46 -24.85
N GLU A 161 10.12 -22.30 -25.38
CA GLU A 161 10.40 -23.62 -24.80
C GLU A 161 11.10 -23.46 -23.43
N LEU A 162 10.65 -24.24 -22.45
CA LEU A 162 11.24 -24.22 -21.11
C LEU A 162 12.42 -25.19 -21.07
N VAL A 163 13.44 -24.84 -20.26
CA VAL A 163 14.56 -25.73 -19.97
C VAL A 163 14.07 -27.06 -19.40
N ASN A 164 14.58 -28.15 -19.93
CA ASN A 164 14.27 -29.51 -19.49
C ASN A 164 15.31 -30.03 -18.48
N ALA A 165 15.18 -31.28 -18.04
CA ALA A 165 16.08 -31.89 -17.07
C ALA A 165 17.52 -32.02 -17.59
N GLN A 166 17.71 -32.22 -18.89
CA GLN A 166 19.04 -32.33 -19.52
C GLN A 166 19.72 -30.97 -19.58
N ASP A 167 18.97 -29.92 -19.92
CA ASP A 167 19.44 -28.52 -19.92
C ASP A 167 19.90 -28.12 -18.53
N ILE A 168 19.09 -28.45 -17.52
CA ILE A 168 19.41 -28.15 -16.11
C ILE A 168 20.71 -28.88 -15.70
N ALA A 169 20.89 -30.13 -16.08
CA ALA A 169 22.11 -30.89 -15.78
C ALA A 169 23.34 -30.28 -16.47
N GLN A 170 23.20 -29.86 -17.74
CA GLN A 170 24.27 -29.20 -18.49
C GLN A 170 24.63 -27.84 -17.86
N LEU A 171 23.66 -27.01 -17.52
CA LEU A 171 23.88 -25.72 -16.86
C LEU A 171 24.59 -25.89 -15.51
N LYS A 172 24.16 -26.85 -14.68
CA LYS A 172 24.84 -27.17 -13.42
C LYS A 172 26.31 -27.57 -13.65
N SER A 173 26.60 -28.38 -14.64
CA SER A 173 27.97 -28.79 -14.96
C SER A 173 28.83 -27.60 -15.39
N ARG A 174 28.31 -26.70 -16.24
CA ARG A 174 28.99 -25.45 -16.64
C ARG A 174 29.27 -24.53 -15.46
N ILE A 175 28.29 -24.36 -14.55
CA ILE A 175 28.46 -23.53 -13.35
C ILE A 175 29.56 -24.13 -12.45
N LEU A 176 29.58 -25.43 -12.22
CA LEU A 176 30.61 -26.09 -11.41
C LEU A 176 32.01 -25.97 -12.04
N ALA A 177 32.10 -25.94 -13.36
CA ALA A 177 33.35 -25.78 -14.09
C ALA A 177 33.80 -24.31 -14.26
N SER A 178 33.00 -23.32 -13.84
CA SER A 178 33.27 -21.92 -14.08
C SER A 178 34.42 -21.29 -13.26
N GLY A 179 34.93 -22.02 -12.27
CA GLY A 179 35.92 -21.50 -11.32
C GLY A 179 35.35 -20.62 -10.21
N LEU A 180 34.03 -20.44 -10.18
CA LEU A 180 33.36 -19.77 -9.04
C LEU A 180 33.31 -20.74 -7.85
N THR A 181 33.62 -20.20 -6.67
CA THR A 181 33.61 -21.02 -5.45
C THR A 181 32.19 -21.21 -4.91
N VAL A 182 31.97 -22.29 -4.16
CA VAL A 182 30.67 -22.56 -3.52
C VAL A 182 30.21 -21.38 -2.63
N PRO A 183 31.05 -20.76 -1.79
CA PRO A 183 30.66 -19.59 -1.01
C PRO A 183 30.19 -18.40 -1.86
N GLU A 184 30.84 -18.10 -2.98
CA GLU A 184 30.44 -17.03 -3.90
C GLU A 184 29.06 -17.32 -4.51
N LEU A 185 28.84 -18.55 -4.97
CA LEU A 185 27.55 -18.96 -5.54
C LEU A 185 26.43 -18.92 -4.48
N VAL A 186 26.68 -19.43 -3.27
CA VAL A 186 25.70 -19.45 -2.17
C VAL A 186 25.34 -18.01 -1.73
N ARG A 187 26.33 -17.13 -1.56
CA ARG A 187 26.04 -15.72 -1.19
C ARG A 187 25.21 -15.02 -2.25
N THR A 188 25.53 -15.20 -3.52
CA THR A 188 24.76 -14.61 -4.62
C THR A 188 23.33 -15.17 -4.67
N ALA A 189 23.17 -16.48 -4.53
CA ALA A 189 21.86 -17.12 -4.50
C ALA A 189 21.01 -16.62 -3.31
N TRP A 190 21.63 -16.53 -2.13
CA TRP A 190 20.98 -16.00 -0.93
C TRP A 190 20.56 -14.55 -1.09
N ALA A 191 21.46 -13.68 -1.55
CA ALA A 191 21.17 -12.28 -1.81
C ALA A 191 20.02 -12.10 -2.84
N SER A 192 20.00 -12.96 -3.87
CA SER A 192 18.92 -13.00 -4.85
C SER A 192 17.59 -13.42 -4.22
N ALA A 193 17.58 -14.37 -3.29
CA ALA A 193 16.38 -14.94 -2.67
C ALA A 193 15.91 -14.19 -1.42
N ALA A 194 16.74 -13.34 -0.81
CA ALA A 194 16.50 -12.73 0.51
C ALA A 194 15.25 -11.84 0.58
N SER A 195 14.76 -11.33 -0.54
CA SER A 195 13.54 -10.54 -0.62
C SER A 195 12.26 -11.37 -0.71
N TYR A 196 12.34 -12.71 -0.67
CA TYR A 196 11.15 -13.56 -0.76
C TYR A 196 10.23 -13.41 0.45
N ARG A 197 8.96 -13.23 0.16
CA ARG A 197 7.89 -13.14 1.16
C ARG A 197 6.90 -14.28 0.96
N GLY A 198 6.85 -15.21 1.93
CA GLY A 198 6.04 -16.43 1.82
C GLY A 198 4.53 -16.22 1.86
N THR A 199 4.07 -15.09 2.44
CA THR A 199 2.64 -14.79 2.58
C THR A 199 1.94 -14.51 1.25
N ASP A 200 2.61 -13.81 0.34
CA ASP A 200 2.08 -13.44 -0.97
C ASP A 200 2.93 -13.95 -2.15
N MET A 201 4.02 -14.66 -1.85
CA MET A 201 5.00 -15.20 -2.80
C MET A 201 5.68 -14.13 -3.67
N ARG A 202 5.77 -12.92 -3.20
CA ARG A 202 6.49 -11.83 -3.87
C ARG A 202 7.98 -11.85 -3.53
N GLY A 203 8.78 -11.25 -4.41
CA GLY A 203 10.24 -11.19 -4.24
C GLY A 203 10.91 -12.50 -4.62
N GLY A 204 12.01 -12.81 -3.92
CA GLY A 204 12.85 -13.96 -4.18
C GLY A 204 13.71 -13.80 -5.43
N ALA A 205 14.20 -14.89 -5.96
CA ALA A 205 15.11 -14.93 -7.11
C ALA A 205 14.45 -14.51 -8.44
N ASN A 206 13.16 -14.25 -8.45
CA ASN A 206 12.42 -13.85 -9.64
C ASN A 206 13.01 -12.60 -10.30
N GLY A 207 13.50 -12.73 -11.54
CA GLY A 207 14.14 -11.67 -12.30
C GLY A 207 15.52 -11.25 -11.79
N ALA A 208 16.08 -11.97 -10.80
CA ALA A 208 17.41 -11.72 -10.22
C ALA A 208 17.64 -10.20 -9.93
N ARG A 209 16.77 -9.57 -9.15
CA ARG A 209 16.81 -8.12 -8.85
C ARG A 209 18.13 -7.68 -8.24
N VAL A 210 18.87 -8.57 -7.61
CA VAL A 210 20.21 -8.31 -7.07
C VAL A 210 21.21 -7.79 -8.12
N ARG A 211 20.95 -8.05 -9.42
CA ARG A 211 21.76 -7.53 -10.55
C ARG A 211 21.40 -6.08 -10.94
N LEU A 212 20.30 -5.54 -10.41
CA LEU A 212 19.79 -4.22 -10.76
C LEU A 212 20.08 -3.20 -9.66
N GLU A 213 20.26 -1.94 -10.06
CA GLU A 213 20.33 -0.85 -9.10
C GLU A 213 18.95 -0.61 -8.43
N PRO A 214 18.93 -0.22 -7.14
CA PRO A 214 20.08 0.03 -6.26
C PRO A 214 20.67 -1.21 -5.57
N GLN A 215 20.02 -2.38 -5.65
CA GLN A 215 20.40 -3.59 -4.91
C GLN A 215 21.81 -4.09 -5.24
N ARG A 216 22.23 -3.93 -6.51
CA ARG A 216 23.57 -4.30 -6.96
C ARG A 216 24.67 -3.59 -6.19
N GLY A 217 24.45 -2.32 -5.83
CA GLY A 217 25.40 -1.47 -5.10
C GLY A 217 25.33 -1.60 -3.58
N TRP A 218 24.40 -2.35 -3.01
CA TRP A 218 24.30 -2.45 -1.56
C TRP A 218 25.47 -3.24 -0.96
N GLU A 219 26.08 -2.69 0.09
CA GLU A 219 27.22 -3.30 0.79
C GLU A 219 26.93 -4.73 1.26
N VAL A 220 25.72 -5.00 1.74
CA VAL A 220 25.26 -6.32 2.19
C VAL A 220 25.37 -7.39 1.10
N ASN A 221 25.31 -7.00 -0.17
CA ASN A 221 25.41 -7.89 -1.32
C ASN A 221 26.85 -8.10 -1.81
N ASN A 222 27.85 -7.49 -1.16
CA ASN A 222 29.25 -7.53 -1.54
C ASN A 222 29.47 -7.23 -3.05
N PRO A 223 29.33 -5.96 -3.49
CA PRO A 223 29.24 -5.60 -4.90
C PRO A 223 30.37 -6.14 -5.79
N THR A 224 31.60 -6.17 -5.26
CA THR A 224 32.76 -6.68 -6.01
C THR A 224 32.66 -8.18 -6.31
N GLU A 225 32.29 -8.97 -5.30
CA GLU A 225 32.09 -10.41 -5.46
C GLU A 225 30.86 -10.71 -6.32
N LEU A 226 29.77 -9.98 -6.06
CA LEU A 226 28.53 -10.09 -6.84
C LEU A 226 28.79 -9.83 -8.33
N GLU A 227 29.55 -8.79 -8.68
CA GLU A 227 29.89 -8.50 -10.07
C GLU A 227 30.69 -9.62 -10.73
N LYS A 228 31.66 -10.21 -10.01
CA LYS A 228 32.41 -11.39 -10.49
C LYS A 228 31.49 -12.56 -10.81
N VAL A 229 30.58 -12.86 -9.88
CA VAL A 229 29.65 -14.00 -10.02
C VAL A 229 28.66 -13.75 -11.17
N LEU A 230 28.07 -12.55 -11.23
CA LEU A 230 27.13 -12.21 -12.31
C LEU A 230 27.78 -12.31 -13.68
N LYS A 231 29.01 -11.78 -13.87
CA LYS A 231 29.75 -11.92 -15.13
C LYS A 231 29.95 -13.37 -15.53
N GLY A 232 30.28 -14.24 -14.57
CA GLY A 232 30.44 -15.66 -14.84
C GLY A 232 29.15 -16.35 -15.26
N LEU A 233 28.07 -16.08 -14.53
CA LEU A 233 26.76 -16.67 -14.83
C LEU A 233 26.15 -16.13 -16.14
N GLU A 234 26.30 -14.83 -16.42
CA GLU A 234 25.86 -14.22 -17.68
C GLU A 234 26.61 -14.77 -18.90
N ALA A 235 27.90 -15.06 -18.76
CA ALA A 235 28.69 -15.70 -19.81
C ALA A 235 28.14 -17.12 -20.13
N ILE A 236 27.85 -17.91 -19.09
CA ILE A 236 27.25 -19.25 -19.23
C ILE A 236 25.87 -19.17 -19.88
N GLN A 237 25.03 -18.21 -19.43
CA GLN A 237 23.70 -17.98 -20.00
C GLN A 237 23.78 -17.66 -21.50
N LYS A 238 24.67 -16.75 -21.86
CA LYS A 238 24.84 -16.31 -23.25
C LYS A 238 25.31 -17.48 -24.15
N GLU A 239 26.24 -18.25 -23.65
CA GLU A 239 26.74 -19.44 -24.38
C GLU A 239 25.65 -20.52 -24.55
N PHE A 240 24.91 -20.80 -23.48
CA PHE A 240 23.80 -21.76 -23.50
C PHE A 240 22.68 -21.34 -24.45
N ASN A 241 22.29 -20.08 -24.44
CA ASN A 241 21.24 -19.58 -25.32
C ASN A 241 21.65 -19.47 -26.79
N SER A 242 22.93 -19.60 -27.07
CA SER A 242 23.45 -19.56 -28.45
C SER A 242 23.68 -20.96 -29.04
N SER A 243 23.52 -22.03 -28.24
CA SER A 243 23.69 -23.42 -28.63
C SER A 243 22.37 -24.10 -28.96
#